data_9d714a058de5efbec5b3d4cba5453832
#
_entry.id   9d714a058de5efbec5b3d4cba5453832
#
_cell.length_a   1.000
_cell.length_b   1.000
_cell.length_c   1.000
_cell.angle_alpha   90.00
_cell.angle_beta   90.00
_cell.angle_gamma   90.00
#
_symmetry.space_group_name_H-M   'P 1'
#
loop_
_entity.id
_entity.type
_entity.pdbx_description
1 polymer ?
#
loop_
_entity_poly.entity_id
_entity_poly.type
_entity_poly.pdbx_seq_one_letter_code
_entity_poly.pdbx_strand_id
1 'polypeptide(L)'
;DSSALEDTINEIVASYGYSKMIYGSGLNLNLDKINASSKICFDKPIEELRADVFHSEFSIVHAEYGVSSHGVALLKSSQAQPRMLSLAPNLCIVLLKKDRVKNSLASALNALKADQNGKLPSNILFIAGPSRTADIELITVFGVHGSQKAHLILY
;
A
#
# COMPACT_ATOMS: atom_id res chain seq x y z
N ASP A 1 -9.77 -6.68 15.60
CA ASP A 1 -10.82 -7.60 15.15
C ASP A 1 -10.97 -7.45 13.64
N SER A 2 -10.83 -8.55 12.88
CA SER A 2 -10.83 -8.47 11.41
C SER A 2 -12.17 -8.01 10.83
N SER A 3 -13.27 -8.10 11.58
CA SER A 3 -14.58 -7.59 11.15
C SER A 3 -14.67 -6.06 11.13
N ALA A 4 -13.83 -5.37 11.92
CA ALA A 4 -13.76 -3.92 11.94
C ALA A 4 -12.79 -3.34 10.90
N LEU A 5 -12.02 -4.21 10.21
CA LEU A 5 -11.00 -3.75 9.27
C LEU A 5 -11.63 -3.18 8.00
N GLU A 6 -12.59 -3.90 7.42
CA GLU A 6 -13.32 -3.45 6.24
C GLU A 6 -14.14 -2.19 6.54
N ASP A 7 -14.74 -2.09 7.73
CA ASP A 7 -15.48 -0.89 8.14
C ASP A 7 -14.55 0.32 8.23
N THR A 8 -13.37 0.17 8.86
CA THR A 8 -12.36 1.23 8.92
C THR A 8 -11.87 1.66 7.53
N ILE A 9 -11.66 0.70 6.63
CA ILE A 9 -11.29 0.99 5.24
C ILE A 9 -12.41 1.81 4.57
N ASN A 10 -13.66 1.40 4.73
CA ASN A 10 -14.80 2.08 4.14
C ASN A 10 -14.96 3.52 4.67
N GLU A 11 -14.75 3.75 5.96
CA GLU A 11 -14.76 5.09 6.57
C GLU A 11 -13.67 5.98 5.96
N ILE A 12 -12.44 5.46 5.82
CA ILE A 12 -11.34 6.20 5.20
C ILE A 12 -11.69 6.55 3.74
N VAL A 13 -12.10 5.57 2.95
CA VAL A 13 -12.44 5.76 1.53
C VAL A 13 -13.57 6.77 1.37
N ALA A 14 -14.62 6.66 2.19
CA ALA A 14 -15.76 7.57 2.17
C ALA A 14 -15.36 9.01 2.53
N SER A 15 -14.42 9.22 3.46
CA SER A 15 -13.95 10.54 3.85
C SER A 15 -13.29 11.31 2.70
N TYR A 16 -12.79 10.61 1.68
CA TYR A 16 -12.21 11.19 0.46
C TYR A 16 -13.19 11.21 -0.72
N GLY A 17 -14.35 10.60 -0.60
CA GLY A 17 -15.31 10.44 -1.70
C GLY A 17 -14.82 9.52 -2.83
N TYR A 18 -13.91 8.60 -2.52
CA TYR A 18 -13.36 7.67 -3.50
C TYR A 18 -14.22 6.42 -3.67
N SER A 19 -14.22 5.87 -4.87
CA SER A 19 -15.04 4.72 -5.24
C SER A 19 -14.37 3.73 -6.20
N LYS A 20 -13.22 4.08 -6.79
CA LYS A 20 -12.52 3.23 -7.76
C LYS A 20 -11.29 2.61 -7.11
N MET A 21 -11.37 1.31 -6.85
CA MET A 21 -10.34 0.53 -6.19
C MET A 21 -9.49 -0.25 -7.20
N ILE A 22 -8.18 -0.29 -6.96
CA ILE A 22 -7.28 -1.28 -7.56
C ILE A 22 -6.58 -2.07 -6.46
N TYR A 23 -6.40 -3.37 -6.67
CA TYR A 23 -5.79 -4.27 -5.69
C TYR A 23 -4.97 -5.37 -6.36
N GLY A 24 -4.06 -6.00 -5.62
CA GLY A 24 -3.31 -7.15 -6.08
C GLY A 24 -3.99 -8.47 -5.75
N SER A 25 -3.75 -9.51 -6.54
CA SER A 25 -4.32 -10.84 -6.32
C SER A 25 -3.95 -11.48 -4.97
N GLY A 26 -2.91 -10.96 -4.30
CA GLY A 26 -2.52 -11.38 -2.95
C GLY A 26 -3.27 -10.67 -1.81
N LEU A 27 -4.22 -9.79 -2.10
CA LEU A 27 -4.99 -9.10 -1.08
C LEU A 27 -5.95 -10.07 -0.37
N ASN A 28 -5.73 -10.25 0.92
CA ASN A 28 -6.55 -11.14 1.77
C ASN A 28 -7.58 -10.31 2.56
N LEU A 29 -8.63 -9.88 1.90
CA LEU A 29 -9.79 -9.16 2.47
C LEU A 29 -11.08 -9.68 1.85
N ASN A 30 -12.19 -9.50 2.56
CA ASN A 30 -13.51 -9.72 1.97
C ASN A 30 -13.87 -8.52 1.09
N LEU A 31 -13.61 -8.66 -0.22
CA LEU A 31 -13.85 -7.60 -1.19
C LEU A 31 -15.32 -7.21 -1.31
N ASP A 32 -16.26 -8.11 -0.99
CA ASP A 32 -17.70 -7.81 -1.05
C ASP A 32 -18.10 -6.78 0.01
N LYS A 33 -17.34 -6.69 1.11
CA LYS A 33 -17.56 -5.72 2.17
C LYS A 33 -16.89 -4.36 1.90
N ILE A 34 -16.06 -4.23 0.89
CA ILE A 34 -15.43 -2.95 0.53
C ILE A 34 -16.35 -2.15 -0.36
N ASN A 35 -16.72 -0.95 0.06
CA ASN A 35 -17.59 -0.03 -0.66
C ASN A 35 -16.82 0.65 -1.80
N ALA A 36 -16.84 0.03 -2.98
CA ALA A 36 -16.27 0.60 -4.20
C ALA A 36 -17.17 0.27 -5.40
N SER A 37 -17.39 1.26 -6.26
CA SER A 37 -18.17 1.10 -7.50
C SER A 37 -17.40 0.32 -8.56
N SER A 38 -16.07 0.32 -8.49
CA SER A 38 -15.17 -0.44 -9.35
C SER A 38 -14.06 -1.06 -8.51
N LYS A 39 -13.81 -2.36 -8.73
CA LYS A 39 -12.77 -3.14 -8.05
C LYS A 39 -11.96 -3.87 -9.11
N ILE A 40 -10.78 -3.40 -9.40
CA ILE A 40 -9.93 -3.92 -10.47
C ILE A 40 -8.76 -4.69 -9.86
N CYS A 41 -8.60 -5.95 -10.24
CA CYS A 41 -7.44 -6.76 -9.86
C CYS A 41 -6.26 -6.44 -10.79
N PHE A 42 -5.11 -6.14 -10.21
CA PHE A 42 -3.87 -5.94 -10.95
C PHE A 42 -3.16 -7.29 -11.14
N ASP A 43 -3.67 -8.12 -12.03
CA ASP A 43 -3.19 -9.47 -12.31
C ASP A 43 -2.66 -9.67 -13.75
N LYS A 44 -2.63 -8.59 -14.53
CA LYS A 44 -2.17 -8.55 -15.93
C LYS A 44 -0.98 -7.60 -16.09
N PRO A 45 -0.26 -7.66 -17.22
CA PRO A 45 0.76 -6.69 -17.58
C PRO A 45 0.23 -5.25 -17.54
N ILE A 46 1.11 -4.31 -17.15
CA ILE A 46 0.75 -2.89 -17.02
C ILE A 46 0.23 -2.29 -18.33
N GLU A 47 0.69 -2.80 -19.46
CA GLU A 47 0.29 -2.37 -20.80
C GLU A 47 -1.22 -2.55 -21.03
N GLU A 48 -1.81 -3.60 -20.46
CA GLU A 48 -3.24 -3.90 -20.56
C GLU A 48 -4.08 -3.14 -19.51
N LEU A 49 -3.50 -2.84 -18.37
CA LEU A 49 -4.19 -2.21 -17.23
C LEU A 49 -3.81 -0.75 -17.02
N ARG A 50 -3.05 -0.15 -17.93
CA ARG A 50 -2.50 1.19 -17.73
C ARG A 50 -3.58 2.24 -17.41
N ALA A 51 -4.65 2.25 -18.16
CA ALA A 51 -5.76 3.18 -17.93
C ALA A 51 -6.40 2.95 -16.55
N ASP A 52 -6.64 1.70 -16.19
CA ASP A 52 -7.27 1.32 -14.93
C ASP A 52 -6.37 1.69 -13.73
N VAL A 53 -5.06 1.44 -13.83
CA VAL A 53 -4.09 1.77 -12.80
C VAL A 53 -4.06 3.28 -12.51
N PHE A 54 -4.02 4.11 -13.57
CA PHE A 54 -3.93 5.57 -13.41
C PHE A 54 -5.27 6.26 -13.16
N HIS A 55 -6.41 5.61 -13.45
CA HIS A 55 -7.73 6.11 -13.12
C HIS A 55 -8.27 5.59 -11.78
N SER A 56 -7.54 4.69 -11.12
CA SER A 56 -7.90 4.21 -9.80
C SER A 56 -7.65 5.29 -8.74
N GLU A 57 -8.58 5.42 -7.81
CA GLU A 57 -8.55 6.46 -6.79
C GLU A 57 -7.84 5.99 -5.52
N PHE A 58 -8.02 4.69 -5.18
CA PHE A 58 -7.36 4.11 -4.02
C PHE A 58 -6.91 2.67 -4.26
N SER A 59 -5.93 2.28 -3.47
CA SER A 59 -5.45 0.91 -3.38
C SER A 59 -5.33 0.45 -1.93
N ILE A 60 -5.32 -0.87 -1.76
CA ILE A 60 -5.07 -1.53 -0.48
C ILE A 60 -3.90 -2.48 -0.69
N VAL A 61 -2.90 -2.38 0.19
CA VAL A 61 -1.68 -3.20 0.14
C VAL A 61 -1.34 -3.75 1.52
N HIS A 62 -0.67 -4.91 1.57
CA HIS A 62 -0.14 -5.46 2.81
C HIS A 62 1.32 -5.03 3.03
N ALA A 63 1.64 -4.57 4.24
CA ALA A 63 3.01 -4.44 4.69
C ALA A 63 3.50 -5.76 5.27
N GLU A 64 4.74 -6.13 4.94
CA GLU A 64 5.42 -7.28 5.53
C GLU A 64 5.83 -6.97 6.97
N TYR A 65 6.33 -5.75 7.21
CA TYR A 65 6.76 -5.27 8.51
C TYR A 65 6.50 -3.77 8.68
N GLY A 66 6.36 -3.35 9.94
CA GLY A 66 6.46 -1.95 10.35
C GLY A 66 7.77 -1.71 11.09
N VAL A 67 8.28 -0.48 11.05
CA VAL A 67 9.49 -0.07 11.77
C VAL A 67 9.15 1.10 12.69
N SER A 68 9.08 0.83 14.01
CA SER A 68 8.62 1.82 15.00
C SER A 68 9.56 3.01 15.15
N SER A 69 10.88 2.80 15.05
CA SER A 69 11.87 3.88 15.17
C SER A 69 11.76 4.97 14.10
N HIS A 70 11.16 4.66 12.94
CA HIS A 70 11.06 5.58 11.81
C HIS A 70 9.62 5.82 11.36
N GLY A 71 8.65 5.12 11.93
CA GLY A 71 7.24 5.23 11.51
C GLY A 71 7.02 4.81 10.07
N VAL A 72 7.74 3.80 9.57
CA VAL A 72 7.65 3.34 8.19
C VAL A 72 7.05 1.95 8.07
N ALA A 73 6.35 1.72 6.98
CA ALA A 73 5.88 0.41 6.54
C ALA A 73 6.83 -0.16 5.47
N LEU A 74 7.23 -1.42 5.64
CA LEU A 74 8.03 -2.16 4.69
C LEU A 74 7.12 -3.03 3.83
N LEU A 75 7.09 -2.76 2.53
CA LEU A 75 6.37 -3.54 1.54
C LEU A 75 7.35 -4.29 0.64
N LYS A 76 6.97 -5.47 0.20
CA LYS A 76 7.66 -6.16 -0.89
C LYS A 76 6.80 -6.14 -2.15
N SER A 77 7.42 -5.88 -3.28
CA SER A 77 6.80 -6.04 -4.57
C SER A 77 6.83 -7.51 -4.99
N SER A 78 5.72 -7.98 -5.53
CA SER A 78 5.58 -9.31 -6.10
C SER A 78 4.57 -9.29 -7.24
N GLN A 79 4.43 -10.39 -7.94
CA GLN A 79 3.37 -10.53 -8.94
C GLN A 79 1.97 -10.39 -8.33
N ALA A 80 1.79 -10.89 -7.09
CA ALA A 80 0.53 -10.79 -6.36
C ALA A 80 0.29 -9.41 -5.70
N GLN A 81 1.34 -8.59 -5.56
CA GLN A 81 1.28 -7.23 -5.05
C GLN A 81 2.28 -6.35 -5.82
N PRO A 82 1.95 -5.94 -7.06
CA PRO A 82 2.79 -5.07 -7.87
C PRO A 82 3.04 -3.71 -7.20
N ARG A 83 4.26 -3.18 -7.35
CA ARG A 83 4.65 -1.89 -6.71
C ARG A 83 3.77 -0.70 -7.09
N MET A 84 3.19 -0.72 -8.30
CA MET A 84 2.32 0.36 -8.77
C MET A 84 1.09 0.57 -7.90
N LEU A 85 0.65 -0.43 -7.14
CA LEU A 85 -0.45 -0.31 -6.19
C LEU A 85 -0.16 0.72 -5.08
N SER A 86 1.10 0.89 -4.68
CA SER A 86 1.49 1.90 -3.67
C SER A 86 1.94 3.23 -4.28
N LEU A 87 2.01 3.35 -5.60
CA LEU A 87 2.59 4.50 -6.28
C LEU A 87 1.60 5.27 -7.14
N ALA A 88 0.70 4.60 -7.86
CA ALA A 88 -0.17 5.24 -8.85
C ALA A 88 -1.47 5.80 -8.28
N PRO A 89 -2.25 5.10 -7.42
CA PRO A 89 -3.50 5.62 -6.88
C PRO A 89 -3.29 6.84 -5.97
N ASN A 90 -4.26 7.73 -5.93
CA ASN A 90 -4.21 8.94 -5.07
C ASN A 90 -4.11 8.60 -3.58
N LEU A 91 -4.78 7.54 -3.14
CA LEU A 91 -4.77 7.04 -1.78
C LEU A 91 -4.20 5.61 -1.74
N CYS A 92 -3.20 5.39 -0.89
CA CYS A 92 -2.70 4.06 -0.56
C CYS A 92 -3.06 3.72 0.90
N ILE A 93 -3.83 2.67 1.10
CA ILE A 93 -4.15 2.12 2.42
C ILE A 93 -3.23 0.92 2.66
N VAL A 94 -2.37 1.05 3.67
CA VAL A 94 -1.39 0.03 4.03
C VAL A 94 -1.91 -0.73 5.25
N LEU A 95 -2.06 -2.04 5.11
CA LEU A 95 -2.48 -2.93 6.18
C LEU A 95 -1.25 -3.55 6.84
N LEU A 96 -1.11 -3.40 8.14
CA LEU A 96 0.02 -3.94 8.90
C LEU A 96 -0.48 -4.70 10.12
N LYS A 97 -0.05 -5.96 10.26
CA LYS A 97 -0.30 -6.76 11.46
C LYS A 97 0.52 -6.23 12.63
N LYS A 98 -0.09 -6.13 13.82
CA LYS A 98 0.57 -5.61 15.04
C LYS A 98 1.79 -6.41 15.45
N ASP A 99 1.77 -7.72 15.26
CA ASP A 99 2.87 -8.63 15.58
C ASP A 99 4.06 -8.51 14.61
N ARG A 100 3.88 -7.81 13.49
CA ARG A 100 4.91 -7.57 12.47
C ARG A 100 5.69 -6.26 12.68
N VAL A 101 5.48 -5.55 13.77
CA VAL A 101 6.23 -4.32 14.06
C VAL A 101 7.61 -4.66 14.64
N LYS A 102 8.66 -4.08 14.08
CA LYS A 102 10.07 -4.21 14.49
C LYS A 102 10.62 -2.86 14.96
N ASN A 103 11.66 -2.89 15.78
CA ASN A 103 12.24 -1.66 16.34
C ASN A 103 13.09 -0.88 15.34
N SER A 104 13.75 -1.56 14.39
CA SER A 104 14.70 -0.94 13.48
C SER A 104 14.56 -1.46 12.04
N LEU A 105 15.08 -0.69 11.08
CA LEU A 105 15.16 -1.08 9.67
C LEU A 105 15.93 -2.40 9.51
N ALA A 106 17.06 -2.53 10.21
CA ALA A 106 17.88 -3.75 10.15
C ALA A 106 17.10 -4.98 10.64
N SER A 107 16.37 -4.86 11.76
CA SER A 107 15.57 -5.97 12.27
C SER A 107 14.42 -6.35 11.35
N ALA A 108 13.77 -5.38 10.69
CA ALA A 108 12.71 -5.63 9.72
C ALA A 108 13.26 -6.34 8.45
N LEU A 109 14.41 -5.87 7.92
CA LEU A 109 15.04 -6.50 6.75
C LEU A 109 15.54 -7.92 7.06
N ASN A 110 16.13 -8.14 8.24
CA ASN A 110 16.57 -9.47 8.65
C ASN A 110 15.39 -10.44 8.80
N ALA A 111 14.28 -9.97 9.37
CA ALA A 111 13.06 -10.75 9.48
C ALA A 111 12.47 -11.07 8.09
N LEU A 112 12.41 -10.08 7.19
CA LEU A 112 11.97 -10.31 5.81
C LEU A 112 12.85 -11.33 5.10
N LYS A 113 14.18 -11.22 5.25
CA LYS A 113 15.13 -12.17 4.68
C LYS A 113 14.92 -13.59 5.20
N ALA A 114 14.65 -13.74 6.50
CA ALA A 114 14.35 -15.03 7.10
C ALA A 114 13.04 -15.63 6.55
N ASP A 115 11.98 -14.83 6.45
CA ASP A 115 10.69 -15.24 5.88
C ASP A 115 10.82 -15.67 4.40
N GLN A 116 11.81 -15.17 3.68
CA GLN A 116 12.07 -15.47 2.27
C GLN A 116 13.18 -16.52 2.06
N ASN A 117 13.44 -17.39 3.06
CA ASN A 117 14.47 -18.44 2.99
C ASN A 117 15.86 -17.90 2.59
N GLY A 118 16.25 -16.76 3.13
CA GLY A 118 17.53 -16.13 2.90
C GLY A 118 17.64 -15.29 1.61
N LYS A 119 16.59 -15.22 0.79
CA LYS A 119 16.55 -14.41 -0.42
C LYS A 119 15.73 -13.14 -0.18
N LEU A 120 16.23 -11.99 -0.60
CA LEU A 120 15.44 -10.77 -0.60
C LEU A 120 14.67 -10.64 -1.93
N PRO A 121 13.47 -10.05 -1.90
CA PRO A 121 12.73 -9.75 -3.12
C PRO A 121 13.48 -8.71 -3.96
N SER A 122 13.19 -8.65 -5.25
CA SER A 122 13.84 -7.73 -6.20
C SER A 122 13.55 -6.26 -5.90
N ASN A 123 12.45 -5.98 -5.21
CA ASN A 123 12.07 -4.61 -4.84
C ASN A 123 11.42 -4.59 -3.45
N ILE A 124 11.97 -3.74 -2.59
CA ILE A 124 11.48 -3.46 -1.24
C ILE A 124 11.21 -1.97 -1.14
N LEU A 125 10.01 -1.60 -0.71
CA LEU A 125 9.63 -0.22 -0.51
C LEU A 125 9.48 0.07 0.97
N PHE A 126 10.00 1.24 1.40
CA PHE A 126 9.75 1.80 2.71
C PHE A 126 8.83 3.02 2.55
N ILE A 127 7.60 2.91 3.05
CA ILE A 127 6.61 3.98 2.99
C ILE A 127 6.54 4.66 4.35
N ALA A 128 6.93 5.95 4.38
CA ALA A 128 6.94 6.78 5.59
C ALA A 128 5.79 7.82 5.59
N GLY A 129 4.85 7.72 4.67
CA GLY A 129 3.74 8.66 4.51
C GLY A 129 3.45 8.98 3.05
N PRO A 130 2.66 10.03 2.78
CA PRO A 130 2.32 10.45 1.42
C PRO A 130 3.54 10.98 0.67
N SER A 131 3.52 10.83 -0.66
CA SER A 131 4.57 11.35 -1.54
C SER A 131 4.64 12.86 -1.48
N ARG A 132 5.84 13.40 -1.26
CA ARG A 132 6.12 14.84 -1.21
C ARG A 132 7.41 15.14 -1.96
N THR A 133 7.40 16.17 -2.79
CA THR A 133 8.57 16.67 -3.51
C THR A 133 8.61 18.19 -3.40
N ALA A 134 9.77 18.77 -3.10
CA ALA A 134 9.93 20.21 -2.93
C ALA A 134 11.18 20.77 -3.64
N ASP A 135 12.01 19.93 -4.24
CA ASP A 135 13.37 20.27 -4.63
C ASP A 135 13.47 21.24 -5.83
N ILE A 136 12.48 21.24 -6.71
CA ILE A 136 12.53 22.05 -7.94
C ILE A 136 11.73 23.33 -7.77
N GLU A 137 10.54 23.25 -7.19
CA GLU A 137 9.59 24.38 -7.15
C GLU A 137 9.72 25.22 -5.86
N LEU A 138 10.54 24.79 -4.88
CA LEU A 138 10.61 25.34 -3.52
C LEU A 138 9.26 25.37 -2.78
N ILE A 139 8.26 24.70 -3.36
CA ILE A 139 6.92 24.52 -2.82
C ILE A 139 6.66 23.02 -2.75
N THR A 140 6.14 22.54 -1.61
CA THR A 140 5.82 21.11 -1.46
C THR A 140 4.70 20.70 -2.40
N VAL A 141 5.00 19.81 -3.34
CA VAL A 141 4.04 19.18 -4.25
C VAL A 141 3.78 17.75 -3.78
N PHE A 142 2.51 17.38 -3.71
CA PHE A 142 2.09 16.03 -3.29
C PHE A 142 1.82 15.15 -4.49
N GLY A 143 2.22 13.87 -4.40
CA GLY A 143 1.82 12.85 -5.36
C GLY A 143 2.61 12.80 -6.67
N VAL A 144 3.80 13.40 -6.73
CA VAL A 144 4.64 13.39 -7.95
C VAL A 144 5.20 11.98 -8.21
N HIS A 145 5.65 11.30 -7.16
CA HIS A 145 6.33 9.99 -7.24
C HIS A 145 5.64 8.89 -6.46
N GLY A 146 4.39 9.08 -6.03
CA GLY A 146 3.64 8.12 -5.23
C GLY A 146 2.30 8.68 -4.80
N SER A 147 1.57 7.93 -3.99
CA SER A 147 0.24 8.31 -3.53
C SER A 147 0.25 9.64 -2.76
N GLN A 148 -0.70 10.51 -3.06
CA GLN A 148 -0.87 11.81 -2.39
C GLN A 148 -1.30 11.66 -0.93
N LYS A 149 -1.95 10.56 -0.62
CA LYS A 149 -2.50 10.23 0.70
C LYS A 149 -2.11 8.80 1.06
N ALA A 150 -1.74 8.61 2.32
CA ALA A 150 -1.38 7.29 2.83
C ALA A 150 -2.00 7.08 4.22
N HIS A 151 -2.65 5.96 4.41
CA HIS A 151 -3.14 5.51 5.71
C HIS A 151 -2.50 4.18 6.06
N LEU A 152 -2.04 4.06 7.31
CA LEU A 152 -1.56 2.81 7.87
C LEU A 152 -2.59 2.31 8.89
N ILE A 153 -3.14 1.13 8.65
CA ILE A 153 -4.06 0.46 9.57
C ILE A 153 -3.31 -0.68 10.27
N LEU A 154 -3.22 -0.58 11.59
CA LEU A 154 -2.69 -1.64 12.45
C LEU A 154 -3.85 -2.55 12.91
N TYR A 155 -3.78 -3.86 12.65
CA TYR A 155 -4.83 -4.82 12.97
C TYR A 155 -4.29 -6.10 13.62
#